data_1627d295326f3d928159e27e1b09c831
#
_entry.id   1627d295326f3d928159e27e1b09c831
#
_cell.length_a   1.000
_cell.length_b   1.000
_cell.length_c   1.000
_cell.angle_alpha   90.00
_cell.angle_beta   90.00
_cell.angle_gamma   90.00
#
_symmetry.space_group_name_H-M   'P 1'
#
loop_
_entity.id
_entity.type
_entity.pdbx_description
1 polymer ?
#
loop_
_entity_poly.entity_id
_entity_poly.type
_entity_poly.pdbx_seq_one_letter_code
_entity_poly.pdbx_strand_id
1 'polypeptide(L)'
;DHKYVYSHLGYNLKITDMQAACGLAQLEKLDQFVTQRKLNFAYLHDRLSGCAEFLLLPKASEHADPSWFGFPITLRENGPVSRTDLLNYLDQEKVGTRMLFAGNVTRQPYMKDRLYRVHGALKNSDLIMADTFWIGVQPALTKDMMDYAASKIEAFLGLRFS
;
A
#
# COMPACT_ATOMS: atom_id res chain seq x y z
N ASP A 1 12.35 -41.21 29.95
CA ASP A 1 11.95 -40.75 28.62
C ASP A 1 11.23 -39.43 28.74
N HIS A 2 11.75 -38.38 28.11
CA HIS A 2 11.22 -37.02 28.14
C HIS A 2 10.43 -36.66 26.86
N LYS A 3 10.27 -37.61 25.98
CA LYS A 3 9.50 -37.46 24.76
C LYS A 3 8.00 -37.29 25.11
N TYR A 4 7.35 -36.29 24.54
CA TYR A 4 5.94 -35.93 24.82
C TYR A 4 5.68 -35.40 26.25
N VAL A 5 6.72 -34.95 26.95
CA VAL A 5 6.57 -34.24 28.22
C VAL A 5 6.70 -32.73 27.94
N TYR A 6 5.66 -31.95 28.22
CA TYR A 6 5.57 -30.52 27.94
C TYR A 6 5.57 -29.75 29.25
N SER A 7 6.52 -28.84 29.43
CA SER A 7 6.63 -28.02 30.64
C SER A 7 5.70 -26.80 30.64
N HIS A 8 5.23 -26.39 29.45
CA HIS A 8 4.40 -25.20 29.29
C HIS A 8 3.30 -25.45 28.25
N LEU A 9 2.17 -24.79 28.43
CA LEU A 9 1.09 -24.78 27.42
C LEU A 9 1.52 -23.88 26.26
N GLY A 10 1.56 -24.42 25.05
CA GLY A 10 1.87 -23.72 23.83
C GLY A 10 0.76 -23.83 22.79
N TYR A 11 0.86 -23.01 21.73
CA TYR A 11 -0.11 -22.97 20.65
C TYR A 11 0.29 -23.77 19.41
N ASN A 12 1.38 -24.52 19.47
CA ASN A 12 1.93 -25.31 18.35
C ASN A 12 2.20 -24.45 17.09
N LEU A 13 2.88 -23.31 17.27
CA LEU A 13 3.19 -22.35 16.20
C LEU A 13 4.50 -22.64 15.47
N LYS A 14 5.06 -23.85 15.62
CA LYS A 14 6.30 -24.23 14.94
C LYS A 14 6.05 -24.34 13.44
N ILE A 15 6.90 -23.64 12.65
CA ILE A 15 6.92 -23.74 11.19
C ILE A 15 7.33 -25.16 10.76
N THR A 16 6.75 -25.66 9.66
CA THR A 16 7.15 -26.94 9.05
C THR A 16 8.38 -26.76 8.16
N ASP A 17 9.10 -27.85 7.90
CA ASP A 17 10.29 -27.82 7.03
C ASP A 17 9.94 -27.41 5.59
N MET A 18 8.76 -27.77 5.11
CA MET A 18 8.27 -27.31 3.78
C MET A 18 8.06 -25.79 3.74
N GLN A 19 7.49 -25.21 4.78
CA GLN A 19 7.33 -23.76 4.88
C GLN A 19 8.70 -23.07 4.98
N ALA A 20 9.64 -23.63 5.75
CA ALA A 20 10.99 -23.14 5.89
C ALA A 20 11.76 -23.19 4.55
N ALA A 21 11.63 -24.30 3.79
CA ALA A 21 12.24 -24.43 2.46
C ALA A 21 11.70 -23.39 1.47
N CYS A 22 10.39 -23.13 1.46
CA CYS A 22 9.81 -22.04 0.66
C CYS A 22 10.38 -20.67 1.07
N GLY A 23 10.51 -20.41 2.37
CA GLY A 23 11.11 -19.18 2.88
C GLY A 23 12.55 -19.01 2.44
N LEU A 24 13.35 -20.07 2.53
CA LEU A 24 14.76 -20.06 2.11
C LEU A 24 14.90 -19.74 0.61
N ALA A 25 14.10 -20.38 -0.24
CA ALA A 25 14.09 -20.11 -1.68
C ALA A 25 13.68 -18.68 -2.03
N GLN A 26 12.82 -18.02 -1.21
CA GLN A 26 12.49 -16.62 -1.38
C GLN A 26 13.59 -15.68 -0.90
N LEU A 27 14.32 -16.08 0.16
CA LEU A 27 15.42 -15.29 0.72
C LEU A 27 16.55 -15.08 -0.31
N GLU A 28 16.83 -16.08 -1.15
CA GLU A 28 17.82 -15.98 -2.24
C GLU A 28 17.47 -14.87 -3.27
N LYS A 29 16.21 -14.48 -3.35
CA LYS A 29 15.70 -13.45 -4.30
C LYS A 29 15.48 -12.09 -3.63
N LEU A 30 15.69 -11.99 -2.33
CA LEU A 30 15.26 -10.84 -1.54
C LEU A 30 15.89 -9.53 -2.03
N ASP A 31 17.19 -9.50 -2.28
CA ASP A 31 17.88 -8.29 -2.72
C ASP A 31 17.39 -7.79 -4.08
N GLN A 32 17.12 -8.73 -4.99
CA GLN A 32 16.52 -8.40 -6.28
C GLN A 32 15.10 -7.83 -6.12
N PHE A 33 14.29 -8.42 -5.23
CA PHE A 33 12.93 -7.94 -4.97
C PHE A 33 12.93 -6.55 -4.34
N VAL A 34 13.82 -6.29 -3.38
CA VAL A 34 13.99 -4.97 -2.76
C VAL A 34 14.37 -3.92 -3.81
N THR A 35 15.39 -4.23 -4.63
CA THR A 35 15.85 -3.34 -5.69
C THR A 35 14.73 -3.03 -6.69
N GLN A 36 14.02 -4.05 -7.18
CA GLN A 36 12.95 -3.86 -8.16
C GLN A 36 11.77 -3.05 -7.60
N ARG A 37 11.40 -3.27 -6.32
CA ARG A 37 10.35 -2.45 -5.67
C ARG A 37 10.72 -0.98 -5.60
N LYS A 38 11.97 -0.67 -5.28
CA LYS A 38 12.48 0.71 -5.24
C LYS A 38 12.46 1.35 -6.63
N LEU A 39 12.88 0.62 -7.67
CA LEU A 39 12.85 1.08 -9.05
C LEU A 39 11.41 1.33 -9.53
N ASN A 40 10.50 0.39 -9.27
CA ASN A 40 9.08 0.54 -9.64
C ASN A 40 8.44 1.74 -8.93
N PHE A 41 8.75 1.93 -7.66
CA PHE A 41 8.26 3.07 -6.91
C PHE A 41 8.78 4.40 -7.48
N ALA A 42 10.08 4.50 -7.71
CA ALA A 42 10.69 5.70 -8.29
C ALA A 42 10.11 6.02 -9.67
N TYR A 43 9.92 4.99 -10.50
CA TYR A 43 9.30 5.12 -11.81
C TYR A 43 7.87 5.67 -11.74
N LEU A 44 7.02 5.10 -10.89
CA LEU A 44 5.64 5.58 -10.71
C LEU A 44 5.61 7.00 -10.12
N HIS A 45 6.52 7.32 -9.21
CA HIS A 45 6.61 8.65 -8.64
C HIS A 45 6.96 9.71 -9.69
N ASP A 46 7.96 9.43 -10.54
CA ASP A 46 8.34 10.30 -11.65
C ASP A 46 7.17 10.45 -12.64
N ARG A 47 6.58 9.33 -13.04
CA ARG A 47 5.51 9.26 -14.04
C ARG A 47 4.24 10.03 -13.61
N LEU A 48 3.91 10.02 -12.33
CA LEU A 48 2.75 10.72 -11.77
C LEU A 48 3.08 12.11 -11.21
N SER A 49 4.31 12.57 -11.31
CA SER A 49 4.73 13.88 -10.79
C SER A 49 3.93 15.06 -11.35
N GLY A 50 3.51 14.96 -12.62
CA GLY A 50 2.64 15.95 -13.28
C GLY A 50 1.22 16.04 -12.69
N CYS A 51 0.81 15.08 -11.85
CA CYS A 51 -0.52 15.08 -11.20
C CYS A 51 -0.52 15.81 -9.84
N ALA A 52 0.52 16.54 -9.47
CA ALA A 52 0.70 17.14 -8.14
C ALA A 52 -0.41 18.14 -7.74
N GLU A 53 -1.14 18.68 -8.70
CA GLU A 53 -2.32 19.53 -8.44
C GLU A 53 -3.46 18.74 -7.78
N PHE A 54 -3.63 17.46 -8.15
CA PHE A 54 -4.73 16.60 -7.70
C PHE A 54 -4.30 15.59 -6.65
N LEU A 55 -3.02 15.18 -6.68
CA LEU A 55 -2.49 14.07 -5.89
C LEU A 55 -1.39 14.52 -4.93
N LEU A 56 -1.41 13.95 -3.74
CA LEU A 56 -0.24 13.92 -2.85
C LEU A 56 0.46 12.57 -3.07
N LEU A 57 1.66 12.63 -3.63
CA LEU A 57 2.48 11.45 -3.86
C LEU A 57 3.35 11.13 -2.63
N PRO A 58 3.64 9.85 -2.39
CA PRO A 58 4.40 9.42 -1.23
C PRO A 58 5.86 9.85 -1.30
N LYS A 59 6.43 10.20 -0.16
CA LYS A 59 7.84 10.52 -0.02
C LYS A 59 8.42 9.77 1.18
N ALA A 60 9.58 9.15 1.01
CA ALA A 60 10.32 8.61 2.13
C ALA A 60 10.74 9.73 3.09
N SER A 61 10.67 9.48 4.40
CA SER A 61 11.25 10.38 5.38
C SER A 61 12.77 10.39 5.26
N GLU A 62 13.38 11.47 5.72
CA GLU A 62 14.84 11.56 5.82
C GLU A 62 15.36 10.36 6.64
N HIS A 63 16.47 9.80 6.24
CA HIS A 63 17.07 8.59 6.83
C HIS A 63 16.30 7.27 6.66
N ALA A 64 15.18 7.24 5.90
CA ALA A 64 14.48 6.01 5.56
C ALA A 64 14.87 5.49 4.17
N ASP A 65 15.07 4.17 4.07
CA ASP A 65 15.32 3.46 2.81
C ASP A 65 14.31 2.31 2.64
N PRO A 66 13.04 2.62 2.36
CA PRO A 66 11.98 1.62 2.35
C PRO A 66 12.01 0.71 1.13
N SER A 67 11.79 -0.59 1.36
CA SER A 67 11.33 -1.51 0.32
C SER A 67 9.81 -1.43 0.23
N TRP A 68 9.31 -0.49 -0.54
CA TRP A 68 7.90 -0.13 -0.61
C TRP A 68 6.97 -1.34 -0.79
N PHE A 69 5.93 -1.42 0.03
CA PHE A 69 4.90 -2.45 -0.08
C PHE A 69 3.90 -2.14 -1.21
N GLY A 70 3.57 -0.88 -1.40
CA GLY A 70 2.71 -0.34 -2.43
C GLY A 70 3.05 1.11 -2.70
N PHE A 71 2.39 1.73 -3.66
CA PHE A 71 2.49 3.14 -4.01
C PHE A 71 1.24 3.87 -3.51
N PRO A 72 1.26 4.46 -2.29
CA PRO A 72 0.11 5.16 -1.75
C PRO A 72 -0.11 6.49 -2.48
N ILE A 73 -1.35 6.76 -2.82
CA ILE A 73 -1.80 7.97 -3.48
C ILE A 73 -2.91 8.57 -2.64
N THR A 74 -2.80 9.86 -2.30
CA THR A 74 -3.84 10.58 -1.58
C THR A 74 -4.40 11.67 -2.49
N LEU A 75 -5.72 11.70 -2.66
CA LEU A 75 -6.37 12.82 -3.33
C LEU A 75 -6.27 14.08 -2.46
N ARG A 76 -6.04 15.24 -3.10
CA ARG A 76 -6.07 16.50 -2.36
C ARG A 76 -7.49 16.86 -1.95
N GLU A 77 -7.64 17.38 -0.74
CA GLU A 77 -8.91 17.92 -0.24
C GLU A 77 -9.46 18.97 -1.21
N ASN A 78 -10.77 18.95 -1.38
CA ASN A 78 -11.50 19.88 -2.27
C ASN A 78 -11.15 19.78 -3.76
N GLY A 79 -10.50 18.70 -4.18
CA GLY A 79 -10.32 18.40 -5.59
C GLY A 79 -11.65 18.06 -6.29
N PRO A 80 -11.69 18.15 -7.64
CA PRO A 80 -12.91 17.92 -8.42
C PRO A 80 -13.35 16.45 -8.50
N VAL A 81 -12.55 15.53 -7.98
CA VAL A 81 -12.75 14.09 -8.11
C VAL A 81 -12.82 13.41 -6.74
N SER A 82 -13.69 12.42 -6.59
CA SER A 82 -13.75 11.59 -5.39
C SER A 82 -12.86 10.35 -5.53
N ARG A 83 -12.30 9.89 -4.40
CA ARG A 83 -11.58 8.62 -4.38
C ARG A 83 -12.46 7.46 -4.85
N THR A 84 -13.71 7.40 -4.43
CA THR A 84 -14.63 6.33 -4.79
C THR A 84 -14.82 6.24 -6.30
N ASP A 85 -15.00 7.38 -6.97
CA ASP A 85 -15.20 7.41 -8.43
C ASP A 85 -13.90 6.99 -9.16
N LEU A 86 -12.76 7.47 -8.70
CA LEU A 86 -11.46 7.05 -9.25
C LEU A 86 -11.24 5.54 -9.08
N LEU A 87 -11.53 4.97 -7.91
CA LEU A 87 -11.36 3.55 -7.67
C LEU A 87 -12.30 2.69 -8.53
N ASN A 88 -13.55 3.11 -8.68
CA ASN A 88 -14.53 2.45 -9.57
C ASN A 88 -14.06 2.48 -11.03
N TYR A 89 -13.54 3.60 -11.48
CA TYR A 89 -12.97 3.72 -12.82
C TYR A 89 -11.75 2.82 -13.01
N LEU A 90 -10.81 2.83 -12.06
CA LEU A 90 -9.62 1.98 -12.12
C LEU A 90 -9.96 0.48 -12.11
N ASP A 91 -10.99 0.07 -11.35
CA ASP A 91 -11.47 -1.31 -11.36
C ASP A 91 -12.05 -1.71 -12.73
N GLN A 92 -12.85 -0.83 -13.36
CA GLN A 92 -13.35 -1.03 -14.72
C GLN A 92 -12.20 -1.18 -15.73
N GLU A 93 -11.15 -0.40 -15.56
CA GLU A 93 -9.93 -0.45 -16.36
C GLU A 93 -8.97 -1.57 -15.95
N LYS A 94 -9.37 -2.47 -15.03
CA LYS A 94 -8.58 -3.62 -14.55
C LYS A 94 -7.27 -3.23 -13.85
N VAL A 95 -7.22 -2.07 -13.25
CA VAL A 95 -6.13 -1.63 -12.39
C VAL A 95 -6.48 -1.92 -10.94
N GLY A 96 -5.82 -2.90 -10.34
CA GLY A 96 -6.05 -3.31 -8.96
C GLY A 96 -5.61 -2.24 -7.95
N THR A 97 -6.50 -1.90 -7.05
CA THR A 97 -6.25 -0.92 -5.98
C THR A 97 -6.54 -1.51 -4.61
N ARG A 98 -6.00 -0.90 -3.57
CA ARG A 98 -6.29 -1.23 -2.18
C ARG A 98 -6.41 0.03 -1.33
N MET A 99 -7.27 -0.03 -0.31
CA MET A 99 -7.32 1.00 0.72
C MET A 99 -6.05 0.97 1.56
N LEU A 100 -5.65 2.11 2.12
CA LEU A 100 -4.54 2.14 3.07
C LEU A 100 -5.01 1.61 4.44
N PHE A 101 -5.25 0.28 4.46
CA PHE A 101 -5.72 -0.50 5.61
C PHE A 101 -6.98 0.12 6.26
N ALA A 102 -7.01 0.18 7.58
CA ALA A 102 -8.14 0.72 8.34
C ALA A 102 -8.24 2.26 8.30
N GLY A 103 -7.19 2.96 7.86
CA GLY A 103 -7.13 4.42 7.97
C GLY A 103 -7.15 4.87 9.44
N ASN A 104 -8.24 5.48 9.87
CA ASN A 104 -8.44 5.86 11.27
C ASN A 104 -9.12 4.72 12.06
N VAL A 105 -8.35 4.04 12.88
CA VAL A 105 -8.81 2.91 13.69
C VAL A 105 -9.97 3.30 14.64
N THR A 106 -10.01 4.54 15.12
CA THR A 106 -11.06 5.02 16.02
C THR A 106 -12.43 5.14 15.34
N ARG A 107 -12.47 5.14 14.01
CA ARG A 107 -13.70 5.16 13.20
C ARG A 107 -14.22 3.77 12.85
N GLN A 108 -13.48 2.72 13.21
CA GLN A 108 -13.89 1.36 12.90
C GLN A 108 -15.04 0.90 13.80
N PRO A 109 -16.02 0.12 13.29
CA PRO A 109 -17.19 -0.31 14.06
C PRO A 109 -16.86 -1.03 15.37
N TYR A 110 -15.77 -1.83 15.39
CA TYR A 110 -15.36 -2.56 16.60
C TYR A 110 -14.83 -1.67 17.73
N MET A 111 -14.52 -0.41 17.44
CA MET A 111 -14.08 0.57 18.45
C MET A 111 -15.27 1.23 19.17
N LYS A 112 -16.49 1.05 18.67
CA LYS A 112 -17.69 1.51 19.34
C LYS A 112 -17.76 0.88 20.75
N ASP A 113 -18.06 1.69 21.72
CA ASP A 113 -18.19 1.30 23.14
C ASP A 113 -16.89 0.76 23.79
N ARG A 114 -15.73 0.98 23.17
CA ARG A 114 -14.42 0.68 23.76
C ARG A 114 -13.87 1.87 24.54
N LEU A 115 -13.23 1.58 25.67
CA LEU A 115 -12.54 2.60 26.46
C LEU A 115 -11.15 2.83 25.86
N TYR A 116 -10.93 4.05 25.36
CA TYR A 116 -9.62 4.48 24.84
C TYR A 116 -9.50 6.00 24.95
N ARG A 117 -8.28 6.50 24.82
CA ARG A 117 -8.01 7.93 24.81
C ARG A 117 -7.52 8.33 23.41
N VAL A 118 -8.10 9.41 22.89
CA VAL A 118 -7.65 10.04 21.63
C VAL A 118 -6.79 11.24 21.99
N HIS A 119 -5.64 11.39 21.34
CA HIS A 119 -4.80 12.57 21.44
C HIS A 119 -4.93 13.40 20.16
N GLY A 120 -5.39 14.63 20.31
CA GLY A 120 -5.60 15.55 19.19
C GLY A 120 -6.81 15.21 18.32
N ALA A 121 -6.90 15.86 17.17
CA ALA A 121 -8.08 15.81 16.30
C ALA A 121 -8.03 14.70 15.23
N LEU A 122 -6.93 13.96 15.12
CA LEU A 122 -6.71 12.86 14.13
C LEU A 122 -7.01 13.22 12.67
N LYS A 123 -6.91 14.49 12.29
CA LYS A 123 -7.25 14.98 10.94
C LYS A 123 -6.51 14.22 9.83
N ASN A 124 -5.21 13.97 10.00
CA ASN A 124 -4.43 13.23 9.00
C ASN A 124 -4.87 11.77 8.88
N SER A 125 -5.27 11.13 9.99
CA SER A 125 -5.81 9.77 9.96
C SER A 125 -7.18 9.72 9.26
N ASP A 126 -8.01 10.74 9.47
CA ASP A 126 -9.30 10.88 8.77
C ASP A 126 -9.10 11.14 7.27
N LEU A 127 -8.14 12.01 6.88
CA LEU A 127 -7.77 12.24 5.49
C LEU A 127 -7.28 10.95 4.81
N ILE A 128 -6.37 10.23 5.47
CA ILE A 128 -5.88 8.95 4.93
C ILE A 128 -7.04 7.97 4.74
N MET A 129 -7.95 7.88 5.70
CA MET A 129 -9.11 7.00 5.61
C MET A 129 -10.06 7.39 4.48
N ALA A 130 -10.25 8.69 4.26
CA ALA A 130 -11.18 9.22 3.25
C ALA A 130 -10.58 9.15 1.83
N ASP A 131 -9.34 9.57 1.64
CA ASP A 131 -8.80 9.99 0.34
C ASP A 131 -7.56 9.24 -0.11
N THR A 132 -7.05 8.28 0.69
CA THR A 132 -5.86 7.51 0.32
C THR A 132 -6.22 6.10 -0.16
N PHE A 133 -5.54 5.67 -1.20
CA PHE A 133 -5.50 4.29 -1.71
C PHE A 133 -4.09 3.98 -2.17
N TRP A 134 -3.81 2.75 -2.58
CA TRP A 134 -2.52 2.40 -3.15
C TRP A 134 -2.64 1.41 -4.31
N ILE A 135 -1.67 1.47 -5.21
CA ILE A 135 -1.44 0.54 -6.31
C ILE A 135 -0.18 -0.27 -6.07
N GLY A 136 -0.01 -1.37 -6.79
CA GLY A 136 1.11 -2.27 -6.61
C GLY A 136 2.45 -1.70 -7.09
N VAL A 137 3.54 -2.12 -6.42
CA VAL A 137 4.94 -1.93 -6.87
C VAL A 137 5.71 -3.25 -6.85
N GLN A 138 5.00 -4.36 -6.92
CA GLN A 138 5.59 -5.70 -6.80
C GLN A 138 6.63 -5.97 -7.92
N PRO A 139 7.65 -6.82 -7.68
CA PRO A 139 8.80 -6.98 -8.57
C PRO A 139 8.49 -7.46 -9.98
N ALA A 140 7.36 -8.14 -10.21
CA ALA A 140 6.99 -8.65 -11.54
C ALA A 140 6.26 -7.62 -12.42
N LEU A 141 6.00 -6.39 -11.94
CA LEU A 141 5.42 -5.34 -12.77
C LEU A 141 6.42 -4.91 -13.84
N THR A 142 5.93 -4.89 -15.08
CA THR A 142 6.67 -4.33 -16.20
C THR A 142 6.45 -2.82 -16.29
N LYS A 143 7.32 -2.15 -17.06
CA LYS A 143 7.16 -0.72 -17.35
C LYS A 143 5.80 -0.44 -18.00
N ASP A 144 5.39 -1.24 -18.99
CA ASP A 144 4.12 -1.06 -19.70
C ASP A 144 2.90 -1.19 -18.76
N MET A 145 2.96 -2.09 -17.78
CA MET A 145 1.89 -2.20 -16.77
C MET A 145 1.80 -0.96 -15.89
N MET A 146 2.94 -0.39 -15.51
CA MET A 146 2.99 0.84 -14.72
C MET A 146 2.55 2.05 -15.52
N ASP A 147 2.96 2.15 -16.79
CA ASP A 147 2.51 3.20 -17.72
C ASP A 147 1.00 3.12 -17.95
N TYR A 148 0.46 1.90 -18.12
CA TYR A 148 -0.97 1.71 -18.24
C TYR A 148 -1.71 2.24 -17.00
N ALA A 149 -1.31 1.81 -15.81
CA ALA A 149 -1.95 2.26 -14.57
C ALA A 149 -1.87 3.79 -14.39
N ALA A 150 -0.71 4.37 -14.65
CA ALA A 150 -0.52 5.82 -14.58
C ALA A 150 -1.40 6.57 -15.60
N SER A 151 -1.43 6.10 -16.86
CA SER A 151 -2.25 6.72 -17.91
C SER A 151 -3.74 6.72 -17.59
N LYS A 152 -4.24 5.68 -16.89
CA LYS A 152 -5.65 5.62 -16.45
C LYS A 152 -5.93 6.62 -15.33
N ILE A 153 -5.01 6.79 -14.39
CA ILE A 153 -5.13 7.82 -13.35
C ILE A 153 -5.15 9.21 -14.00
N GLU A 154 -4.23 9.49 -14.92
CA GLU A 154 -4.16 10.76 -15.63
C GLU A 154 -5.43 11.04 -16.45
N ALA A 155 -5.92 10.05 -17.18
CA ALA A 155 -7.12 10.17 -17.99
C ALA A 155 -8.35 10.51 -17.13
N PHE A 156 -8.48 9.89 -15.95
CA PHE A 156 -9.55 10.20 -15.01
C PHE A 156 -9.46 11.62 -14.46
N LEU A 157 -8.25 12.11 -14.20
CA LEU A 157 -8.01 13.48 -13.74
C LEU A 157 -8.19 14.53 -14.85
N GLY A 158 -8.51 14.12 -16.07
CA GLY A 158 -8.65 15.02 -17.22
C GLY A 158 -7.32 15.53 -17.78
N LEU A 159 -6.21 14.92 -17.36
CA LEU A 159 -4.88 15.27 -17.81
C LEU A 159 -4.56 14.48 -19.08
N ARG A 160 -4.36 15.18 -20.19
CA ARG A 160 -3.86 14.59 -21.44
C ARG A 160 -2.38 14.96 -21.56
N PHE A 161 -1.53 14.04 -21.19
CA PHE A 161 -0.11 14.15 -21.53
C PHE A 161 0.09 13.62 -22.96
N SER A 162 0.53 14.50 -23.84
CA SER A 162 0.95 14.20 -25.23
C SER A 162 2.28 13.46 -25.25
#